data_ade0eb2421e0f3e2e4dc04c7422b994d
#
_entry.id   ade0eb2421e0f3e2e4dc04c7422b994d
#
_cell.length_a   1.000
_cell.length_b   1.000
_cell.length_c   1.000
_cell.angle_alpha   90.00
_cell.angle_beta   90.00
_cell.angle_gamma   90.00
#
_symmetry.space_group_name_H-M   'P 1'
#
loop_
_entity.id
_entity.type
_entity.pdbx_description
1 polymer ?
#
loop_
_entity_poly.entity_id
_entity_poly.type
_entity_poly.pdbx_seq_one_letter_code
_entity_poly.pdbx_strand_id
1 'polypeptide(L)'
;MKKVLFVATVVKTHIMEFHIPYLKMFQDMGWETAVAARNDYEDPTDCKIPFCDTYYDIPFERLPWKAANIKAYRELKAIIDREHFDIIHCHTPVGAMIARLAAFFFM
;
A
#
# COMPACT_ATOMS: atom_id res chain seq x y z
N MET A 1 3.70 -11.32 -15.74
CA MET A 1 4.19 -11.35 -14.35
C MET A 1 3.06 -10.96 -13.41
N LYS A 2 2.86 -11.73 -12.37
CA LYS A 2 1.83 -11.43 -11.38
C LYS A 2 2.29 -10.34 -10.43
N LYS A 3 1.36 -9.48 -10.01
CA LYS A 3 1.63 -8.33 -9.16
C LYS A 3 0.78 -8.36 -7.91
N VAL A 4 1.38 -8.05 -6.76
CA VAL A 4 0.69 -7.93 -5.48
C VAL A 4 0.91 -6.54 -4.89
N LEU A 5 -0.15 -5.94 -4.37
CA LEU A 5 -0.11 -4.66 -3.67
C LEU A 5 -0.47 -4.86 -2.20
N PHE A 6 0.41 -4.43 -1.31
CA PHE A 6 0.14 -4.37 0.13
C PHE A 6 -0.25 -2.95 0.49
N VAL A 7 -1.41 -2.79 1.11
CA VAL A 7 -1.93 -1.49 1.52
C VAL A 7 -2.03 -1.44 3.05
N ALA A 8 -1.40 -0.43 3.64
CA ALA A 8 -1.46 -0.16 5.07
C ALA A 8 -1.47 1.36 5.30
N THR A 9 -1.81 1.81 6.49
CA THR A 9 -1.84 3.24 6.78
C THR A 9 -0.42 3.82 6.78
N VAL A 10 0.54 3.13 7.41
CA VAL A 10 1.90 3.62 7.60
C VAL A 10 2.94 2.54 7.30
N VAL A 11 4.17 2.99 7.00
CA VAL A 11 5.28 2.08 6.68
C VAL A 11 6.01 1.60 7.93
N LYS A 12 6.57 2.54 8.71
CA LYS A 12 7.50 2.21 9.81
C LYS A 12 6.84 1.35 10.88
N THR A 13 5.66 1.73 11.33
CA THR A 13 4.99 1.08 12.44
C THR A 13 4.02 -0.01 12.04
N HIS A 14 3.90 -0.32 10.74
CA HIS A 14 3.03 -1.39 10.27
C HIS A 14 3.70 -2.31 9.25
N ILE A 15 4.05 -1.78 8.06
CA ILE A 15 4.67 -2.60 7.01
C ILE A 15 5.96 -3.24 7.50
N MET A 16 6.84 -2.45 8.11
CA MET A 16 8.15 -2.93 8.58
C MET A 16 8.01 -3.92 9.74
N GLU A 17 6.97 -3.79 10.56
CA GLU A 17 6.76 -4.67 11.71
C GLU A 17 6.17 -6.02 11.32
N PHE A 18 5.26 -6.06 10.33
CA PHE A 18 4.42 -7.24 10.12
C PHE A 18 4.50 -7.85 8.72
N HIS A 19 4.92 -7.12 7.68
CA HIS A 19 4.72 -7.55 6.30
C HIS A 19 5.97 -7.94 5.53
N ILE A 20 7.15 -7.72 6.06
CA ILE A 20 8.39 -8.02 5.35
C ILE A 20 8.50 -9.50 4.95
N PRO A 21 8.18 -10.49 5.82
CA PRO A 21 8.22 -11.89 5.41
C PRO A 21 7.29 -12.23 4.25
N TYR A 22 6.13 -11.57 4.18
CA TYR A 22 5.17 -11.82 3.09
C TYR A 22 5.64 -11.20 1.78
N LEU A 23 6.24 -10.02 1.82
CA LEU A 23 6.86 -9.41 0.64
C LEU A 23 7.94 -10.33 0.08
N LYS A 24 8.80 -10.85 0.96
CA LYS A 24 9.85 -11.79 0.56
C LYS A 24 9.25 -13.04 -0.08
N MET A 25 8.21 -13.60 0.52
CA MET A 25 7.54 -14.78 0.01
C MET A 25 7.05 -14.57 -1.43
N PHE A 26 6.39 -13.45 -1.70
CA PHE A 26 5.90 -13.15 -3.04
C PHE A 26 7.03 -12.95 -4.04
N GLN A 27 8.12 -12.27 -3.65
CA GLN A 27 9.28 -12.14 -4.54
C GLN A 27 9.92 -13.50 -4.85
N ASP A 28 10.03 -14.36 -3.84
CA ASP A 28 10.57 -15.72 -4.02
C ASP A 28 9.69 -16.56 -4.97
N MET A 29 8.39 -16.23 -5.04
CA MET A 29 7.46 -16.87 -5.99
C MET A 29 7.48 -16.23 -7.38
N GLY A 30 8.30 -15.22 -7.60
CA GLY A 30 8.41 -14.53 -8.89
C GLY A 30 7.38 -13.42 -9.11
N TRP A 31 6.70 -12.96 -8.06
CA TRP A 31 5.75 -11.87 -8.15
C TRP A 31 6.45 -10.51 -8.07
N GLU A 32 5.88 -9.52 -8.76
CA GLU A 32 6.25 -8.13 -8.54
C GLU A 32 5.51 -7.62 -7.30
N THR A 33 6.25 -7.02 -6.36
CA THR A 33 5.70 -6.55 -5.10
C THR A 33 5.61 -5.02 -5.06
N ALA A 34 4.52 -4.52 -4.49
CA ALA A 34 4.32 -3.08 -4.31
C ALA A 34 3.72 -2.81 -2.94
N VAL A 35 4.01 -1.65 -2.39
CA VAL A 35 3.47 -1.19 -1.11
C VAL A 35 2.88 0.20 -1.30
N ALA A 36 1.68 0.41 -0.79
CA ALA A 36 1.04 1.72 -0.70
C ALA A 36 0.77 2.01 0.78
N ALA A 37 1.47 2.98 1.33
CA ALA A 37 1.38 3.37 2.74
C ALA A 37 2.00 4.74 2.93
N ARG A 38 1.58 5.46 3.98
CA ARG A 38 2.18 6.75 4.30
C ARG A 38 3.57 6.55 4.91
N ASN A 39 4.54 7.31 4.42
CA ASN A 39 5.88 7.33 5.00
C ASN A 39 5.83 8.06 6.35
N ASP A 40 5.91 7.31 7.44
CA ASP A 40 5.85 7.83 8.81
C ASP A 40 7.21 7.91 9.49
N TYR A 41 8.30 7.82 8.73
CA TYR A 41 9.64 8.08 9.26
C TYR A 41 9.86 9.57 9.47
N GLU A 42 10.57 9.94 10.54
CA GLU A 42 10.93 11.34 10.80
C GLU A 42 11.80 11.88 9.66
N ASP A 43 12.79 11.09 9.25
CA ASP A 43 13.58 11.38 8.05
C ASP A 43 13.01 10.54 6.90
N PRO A 44 12.35 11.18 5.91
CA PRO A 44 11.76 10.43 4.79
C PRO A 44 12.73 9.53 4.03
N THR A 45 14.04 9.86 4.05
CA THR A 45 15.05 9.06 3.36
C THR A 45 15.33 7.72 4.05
N ASP A 46 14.86 7.54 5.28
CA ASP A 46 15.00 6.27 6.01
C ASP A 46 13.96 5.24 5.56
N CYS A 47 12.97 5.63 4.77
CA CYS A 47 11.93 4.74 4.29
C CYS A 47 12.48 3.84 3.19
N LYS A 48 12.99 2.68 3.58
CA LYS A 48 13.53 1.65 2.69
C LYS A 48 12.87 0.33 3.02
N ILE A 49 12.01 -0.15 2.14
CA ILE A 49 11.24 -1.37 2.36
C ILE A 49 11.93 -2.52 1.63
N PRO A 50 12.48 -3.51 2.37
CA PRO A 50 13.09 -4.67 1.73
C PRO A 50 12.05 -5.50 0.98
N PHE A 51 12.46 -6.15 -0.09
CA PHE A 51 11.61 -7.02 -0.92
C PHE A 51 10.41 -6.29 -1.54
N CYS A 52 10.53 -4.98 -1.75
CA CYS A 52 9.50 -4.14 -2.36
C CYS A 52 10.04 -3.57 -3.67
N ASP A 53 9.40 -3.93 -4.79
CA ASP A 53 9.83 -3.45 -6.10
C ASP A 53 9.40 -2.01 -6.35
N THR A 54 8.21 -1.63 -5.86
CA THR A 54 7.68 -0.27 -6.02
C THR A 54 6.99 0.17 -4.74
N TYR A 55 7.34 1.36 -4.26
CA TYR A 55 6.70 1.97 -3.11
C TYR A 55 5.95 3.22 -3.52
N TYR A 56 4.70 3.32 -3.07
CA TYR A 56 3.85 4.49 -3.28
C TYR A 56 3.56 5.14 -1.93
N ASP A 57 4.06 6.37 -1.75
CA ASP A 57 3.78 7.16 -0.55
C ASP A 57 2.39 7.79 -0.68
N ILE A 58 1.43 7.22 0.02
CA ILE A 58 0.03 7.65 -0.05
C ILE A 58 -0.35 8.31 1.28
N PRO A 59 -1.02 9.47 1.28
CA PRO A 59 -1.30 10.23 2.51
C PRO A 59 -2.48 9.66 3.31
N PHE A 60 -2.40 8.40 3.71
CA PHE A 60 -3.43 7.79 4.57
C PHE A 60 -3.42 8.41 5.96
N GLU A 61 -4.61 8.61 6.53
CA GLU A 61 -4.78 9.03 7.91
C GLU A 61 -5.57 7.98 8.68
N ARG A 62 -5.27 7.84 9.97
CA ARG A 62 -5.95 6.85 10.82
C ARG A 62 -7.42 7.16 11.05
N LEU A 63 -7.77 8.45 11.05
CA LEU A 63 -9.14 8.89 11.24
C LEU A 63 -9.84 8.97 9.89
N PRO A 64 -10.92 8.20 9.68
CA PRO A 64 -11.53 8.06 8.34
C PRO A 64 -12.08 9.37 7.77
N TRP A 65 -12.44 10.33 8.63
CA TRP A 65 -13.02 11.61 8.21
C TRP A 65 -11.98 12.68 7.83
N LYS A 66 -10.69 12.36 7.88
CA LYS A 66 -9.65 13.31 7.47
C LYS A 66 -9.67 13.54 5.96
N ALA A 67 -9.57 14.81 5.56
CA ALA A 67 -9.59 15.19 4.14
C ALA A 67 -8.46 14.53 3.34
N ALA A 68 -7.31 14.27 3.98
CA ALA A 68 -6.20 13.57 3.33
C ALA A 68 -6.59 12.18 2.80
N ASN A 69 -7.60 11.53 3.38
CA ASN A 69 -8.07 10.24 2.89
C ASN A 69 -8.79 10.34 1.54
N ILE A 70 -9.33 11.49 1.18
CA ILE A 70 -9.90 11.72 -0.16
C ILE A 70 -8.78 11.71 -1.19
N LYS A 71 -7.67 12.40 -0.90
CA LYS A 71 -6.49 12.40 -1.75
C LYS A 71 -5.88 11.00 -1.83
N ALA A 72 -5.80 10.31 -0.69
CA ALA A 72 -5.30 8.94 -0.64
C ALA A 72 -6.14 8.01 -1.52
N TYR A 73 -7.45 8.13 -1.48
CA TYR A 73 -8.35 7.35 -2.33
C TYR A 73 -8.07 7.61 -3.82
N ARG A 74 -7.96 8.88 -4.21
CA ARG A 74 -7.71 9.24 -5.61
C ARG A 74 -6.38 8.70 -6.11
N GLU A 75 -5.33 8.84 -5.32
CA GLU A 75 -4.00 8.35 -5.69
C GLU A 75 -3.98 6.84 -5.80
N LEU A 76 -4.56 6.15 -4.81
CA LEU A 76 -4.60 4.69 -4.79
C LEU A 76 -5.43 4.15 -5.96
N LYS A 77 -6.58 4.77 -6.24
CA LYS A 77 -7.42 4.35 -7.37
C LYS A 77 -6.67 4.48 -8.69
N ALA A 78 -5.95 5.59 -8.90
CA ALA A 78 -5.17 5.78 -10.11
C ALA A 78 -4.10 4.69 -10.27
N ILE A 79 -3.44 4.30 -9.19
CA ILE A 79 -2.43 3.24 -9.20
C ILE A 79 -3.07 1.89 -9.53
N ILE A 80 -4.17 1.55 -8.88
CA ILE A 80 -4.88 0.29 -9.11
C ILE A 80 -5.37 0.19 -10.56
N ASP A 81 -5.95 1.27 -11.07
CA ASP A 81 -6.47 1.31 -12.45
C ASP A 81 -5.34 1.17 -13.48
N ARG A 82 -4.18 1.73 -13.19
CA ARG A 82 -3.03 1.71 -14.10
C ARG A 82 -2.26 0.40 -14.08
N GLU A 83 -2.00 -0.14 -12.87
CA GLU A 83 -1.05 -1.24 -12.70
C GLU A 83 -1.67 -2.63 -12.77
N HIS A 84 -2.98 -2.75 -12.60
CA HIS A 84 -3.72 -4.03 -12.71
C HIS A 84 -3.13 -5.12 -11.81
N PHE A 85 -3.19 -4.90 -10.48
CA PHE A 85 -2.69 -5.89 -9.52
C PHE A 85 -3.56 -7.15 -9.51
N ASP A 86 -2.91 -8.32 -9.39
CA ASP A 86 -3.60 -9.61 -9.25
C ASP A 86 -4.15 -9.80 -7.84
N ILE A 87 -3.43 -9.31 -6.83
CA ILE A 87 -3.86 -9.34 -5.42
C ILE A 87 -3.63 -7.97 -4.79
N ILE A 88 -4.64 -7.50 -4.05
CA ILE A 88 -4.52 -6.31 -3.20
C ILE A 88 -4.75 -6.78 -1.76
N HIS A 89 -3.72 -6.69 -0.93
CA HIS A 89 -3.73 -7.16 0.45
C HIS A 89 -3.77 -5.97 1.39
N CYS A 90 -4.85 -5.81 2.15
CA CYS A 90 -5.13 -4.64 2.97
C CYS A 90 -5.09 -5.00 4.45
N HIS A 91 -4.45 -4.18 5.28
CA HIS A 91 -4.20 -4.53 6.66
C HIS A 91 -4.74 -3.59 7.71
N THR A 92 -4.89 -2.31 7.44
CA THR A 92 -5.38 -1.36 8.43
C THR A 92 -6.83 -0.99 8.14
N PRO A 93 -7.65 -0.62 9.16
CA PRO A 93 -9.06 -0.31 8.92
C PRO A 93 -9.28 0.75 7.84
N VAL A 94 -8.58 1.89 7.93
CA VAL A 94 -8.73 2.98 6.95
C VAL A 94 -8.13 2.59 5.61
N GLY A 95 -6.92 2.03 5.61
CA GLY A 95 -6.27 1.58 4.39
C GLY A 95 -7.09 0.53 3.65
N ALA A 96 -7.65 -0.43 4.39
CA ALA A 96 -8.49 -1.48 3.80
C ALA A 96 -9.78 -0.91 3.20
N MET A 97 -10.42 0.04 3.91
CA MET A 97 -11.63 0.69 3.42
C MET A 97 -11.36 1.42 2.10
N ILE A 98 -10.31 2.24 2.07
CA ILE A 98 -9.95 3.04 0.89
C ILE A 98 -9.58 2.12 -0.28
N ALA A 99 -8.80 1.08 -0.02
CA ALA A 99 -8.39 0.14 -1.06
C ALA A 99 -9.59 -0.60 -1.66
N ARG A 100 -10.54 -1.03 -0.82
CA ARG A 100 -11.75 -1.72 -1.30
C ARG A 100 -12.63 -0.80 -2.12
N LEU A 101 -12.79 0.46 -1.70
CA LEU A 101 -13.54 1.44 -2.49
C LEU A 101 -12.88 1.70 -3.84
N ALA A 102 -11.56 1.88 -3.84
CA ALA A 102 -10.81 2.12 -5.07
C ALA A 102 -10.91 0.93 -6.04
N ALA A 103 -10.82 -0.30 -5.54
CA ALA A 103 -10.93 -1.50 -6.34
C ALA A 103 -12.37 -1.71 -6.84
N PHE A 104 -13.37 -1.41 -6.00
CA PHE A 104 -14.78 -1.55 -6.38
C PHE A 104 -15.13 -0.69 -7.59
N PHE A 105 -14.69 0.56 -7.60
CA PHE A 105 -14.98 1.48 -8.70
C PHE A 105 -14.07 1.28 -9.92
N PHE A 106 -13.11 0.38 -9.82
CA PHE A 106 -12.28 -0.01 -10.94
C PHE A 106 -13.08 -0.82 -11.98
N MET A 107 -13.99 -1.62 -11.49
CA MET A 107 -14.81 -2.44 -12.38
C MET A 107 -15.79 -1.59 -13.18
#